data_dc9ad75f19811641a64a5d022797939c
#
_entry.id   dc9ad75f19811641a64a5d022797939c
#
_cell.length_a   1.000
_cell.length_b   1.000
_cell.length_c   1.000
_cell.angle_alpha   90.00
_cell.angle_beta   90.00
_cell.angle_gamma   90.00
#
_symmetry.space_group_name_H-M   'P 1'
#
loop_
_entity.id
_entity.type
_entity.pdbx_description
1 polymer ?
#
loop_
_entity_poly.entity_id
_entity_poly.type
_entity_poly.pdbx_seq_one_letter_code
_entity_poly.pdbx_strand_id
1 'polypeptide(L)'
;QHIWRLARLPLAVSLASSLAAPASAVSFNIGEIEGSFDSTLSVGASWSTQNPNDNLIGINNGGKGLSQTSDDGHLNYKAGKTFSKIFKGIHDLELKYGDTGAFFRGKYWYDFELKDEHRLLYDIDDHNRKEGAKSSGAQLLDAFLYHNDGIGDLPGSVRVGKQVVSWGESTFIQNSINSINPMDVAAFRRPGAEIKEGLIPVNMLYLSQGISDALTVEGFYQLEWDQTVI
;
A
#
# COMPACT_ATOMS: atom_id res chain seq x y z
N GLN A 1 -15.46 -20.14 37.43
CA GLN A 1 -15.93 -18.80 37.06
C GLN A 1 -14.84 -17.91 36.47
N HIS A 2 -13.63 -18.40 36.12
CA HIS A 2 -12.53 -17.60 35.57
C HIS A 2 -12.28 -17.81 34.05
N ILE A 3 -13.00 -18.67 33.37
CA ILE A 3 -12.76 -19.00 31.95
C ILE A 3 -13.39 -17.97 31.00
N TRP A 4 -14.38 -17.18 31.45
CA TRP A 4 -15.06 -16.17 30.62
C TRP A 4 -14.39 -14.80 30.58
N ARG A 5 -13.30 -14.58 31.33
CA ARG A 5 -12.54 -13.31 31.28
C ARG A 5 -11.43 -13.29 30.24
N LEU A 6 -11.01 -14.45 29.74
CA LEU A 6 -10.01 -14.57 28.66
C LEU A 6 -10.62 -14.43 27.25
N ALA A 7 -11.94 -14.53 27.10
CA ALA A 7 -12.66 -14.31 25.84
C ALA A 7 -12.96 -12.84 25.54
N ARG A 8 -12.47 -11.91 26.35
CA ARG A 8 -12.44 -10.46 26.06
C ARG A 8 -11.05 -9.99 25.64
N LEU A 9 -10.29 -10.86 25.00
CA LEU A 9 -9.31 -10.39 24.03
C LEU A 9 -10.09 -9.51 23.05
N PRO A 10 -9.69 -8.24 22.84
CA PRO A 10 -10.40 -7.38 21.94
C PRO A 10 -10.37 -8.05 20.58
N LEU A 11 -11.53 -8.50 20.12
CA LEU A 11 -11.80 -8.54 18.71
C LEU A 11 -11.81 -7.08 18.25
N ALA A 12 -10.64 -6.45 18.26
CA ALA A 12 -10.34 -5.29 17.47
C ALA A 12 -10.21 -5.75 16.01
N VAL A 13 -11.21 -6.49 15.56
CA VAL A 13 -11.54 -6.57 14.17
C VAL A 13 -12.06 -5.17 13.89
N SER A 14 -11.19 -4.32 13.37
CA SER A 14 -11.65 -3.20 12.55
C SER A 14 -12.61 -3.84 11.56
N LEU A 15 -13.92 -3.68 11.77
CA LEU A 15 -14.91 -3.93 10.75
C LEU A 15 -14.66 -2.86 9.68
N ALA A 16 -13.61 -3.08 8.88
CA ALA A 16 -13.40 -2.34 7.65
C ALA A 16 -14.45 -2.89 6.70
N SER A 17 -15.63 -2.33 6.71
CA SER A 17 -16.59 -2.54 5.64
C SER A 17 -16.08 -1.75 4.43
N SER A 18 -15.31 -2.40 3.57
CA SER A 18 -14.96 -1.89 2.26
C SER A 18 -15.98 -2.40 1.25
N LEU A 19 -16.70 -1.50 0.59
CA LEU A 19 -17.42 -1.80 -0.63
C LEU A 19 -16.43 -1.59 -1.78
N ALA A 20 -15.84 -2.66 -2.27
CA ALA A 20 -15.11 -2.63 -3.52
C ALA A 20 -16.15 -2.75 -4.66
N ALA A 21 -16.19 -1.79 -5.55
CA ALA A 21 -16.86 -1.98 -6.82
C ALA A 21 -16.13 -3.07 -7.62
N PRO A 22 -16.83 -3.89 -8.41
CA PRO A 22 -16.15 -4.90 -9.22
C PRO A 22 -15.11 -4.23 -10.10
N ALA A 23 -13.90 -4.80 -10.13
CA ALA A 23 -12.86 -4.36 -11.04
C ALA A 23 -13.40 -4.47 -12.46
N SER A 24 -13.41 -3.35 -13.19
CA SER A 24 -13.81 -3.33 -14.59
C SER A 24 -12.54 -3.35 -15.44
N ALA A 25 -12.24 -4.49 -16.04
CA ALA A 25 -11.24 -4.61 -17.07
C ALA A 25 -11.83 -4.22 -18.41
N VAL A 26 -11.25 -3.25 -19.08
CA VAL A 26 -11.60 -2.84 -20.44
C VAL A 26 -10.44 -3.13 -21.36
N SER A 27 -10.63 -4.06 -22.30
CA SER A 27 -9.66 -4.30 -23.36
C SER A 27 -10.01 -3.47 -24.60
N PHE A 28 -9.00 -2.91 -25.25
CA PHE A 28 -9.15 -2.08 -26.45
C PHE A 28 -7.95 -2.27 -27.38
N ASN A 29 -8.11 -1.93 -28.65
CA ASN A 29 -7.04 -1.96 -29.64
C ASN A 29 -6.87 -0.60 -30.30
N ILE A 30 -5.62 -0.16 -30.45
CA ILE A 30 -5.25 1.03 -31.20
C ILE A 30 -4.30 0.59 -32.32
N GLY A 31 -4.86 0.26 -33.47
CA GLY A 31 -4.09 -0.37 -34.54
C GLY A 31 -3.58 -1.76 -34.11
N GLU A 32 -2.29 -1.96 -34.09
CA GLU A 32 -1.63 -3.21 -33.66
C GLU A 32 -1.32 -3.22 -32.15
N ILE A 33 -1.63 -2.14 -31.42
CA ILE A 33 -1.40 -2.07 -29.98
C ILE A 33 -2.64 -2.63 -29.26
N GLU A 34 -2.43 -3.65 -28.46
CA GLU A 34 -3.42 -4.19 -27.53
C GLU A 34 -3.35 -3.42 -26.21
N GLY A 35 -4.48 -2.90 -25.73
CA GLY A 35 -4.57 -2.19 -24.47
C GLY A 35 -5.49 -2.91 -23.49
N SER A 36 -5.11 -2.87 -22.21
CA SER A 36 -5.96 -3.30 -21.10
C SER A 36 -5.97 -2.20 -20.04
N PHE A 37 -7.15 -1.83 -19.59
CA PHE A 37 -7.32 -0.84 -18.52
C PHE A 37 -8.19 -1.41 -17.42
N ASP A 38 -7.59 -1.56 -16.24
CA ASP A 38 -8.25 -2.07 -15.04
C ASP A 38 -8.45 -0.96 -14.01
N SER A 39 -9.63 -0.93 -13.39
CA SER A 39 -9.98 0.06 -12.38
C SER A 39 -10.57 -0.59 -11.15
N THR A 40 -10.02 -0.27 -9.98
CA THR A 40 -10.58 -0.62 -8.68
C THR A 40 -10.92 0.66 -7.92
N LEU A 41 -12.19 0.84 -7.58
CA LEU A 41 -12.66 1.92 -6.71
C LEU A 41 -13.08 1.35 -5.38
N SER A 42 -12.69 2.00 -4.29
CA SER A 42 -12.98 1.52 -2.93
C SER A 42 -13.45 2.65 -2.04
N VAL A 43 -14.42 2.34 -1.19
CA VAL A 43 -14.88 3.20 -0.09
C VAL A 43 -14.73 2.42 1.20
N GLY A 44 -14.17 3.02 2.22
CA GLY A 44 -13.96 2.34 3.48
C GLY A 44 -14.03 3.28 4.68
N ALA A 45 -14.32 2.71 5.85
CA ALA A 45 -14.29 3.45 7.10
C ALA A 45 -13.77 2.57 8.24
N SER A 46 -13.14 3.19 9.23
CA SER A 46 -12.63 2.54 10.43
C SER A 46 -13.06 3.28 11.69
N TRP A 47 -13.39 2.53 12.75
CA TRP A 47 -13.87 3.05 14.02
C TRP A 47 -13.00 2.58 15.16
N SER A 48 -12.78 3.45 16.13
CA SER A 48 -12.19 3.07 17.41
C SER A 48 -13.20 2.25 18.22
N THR A 49 -12.78 1.09 18.72
CA THR A 49 -13.61 0.21 19.55
C THR A 49 -13.39 0.42 21.04
N GLN A 50 -12.34 1.13 21.42
CA GLN A 50 -11.94 1.36 22.81
C GLN A 50 -11.70 2.84 23.08
N ASN A 51 -11.90 3.23 24.34
CA ASN A 51 -11.45 4.53 24.82
C ASN A 51 -9.93 4.53 25.04
N PRO A 52 -9.28 5.72 24.98
CA PRO A 52 -7.89 5.87 25.37
C PRO A 52 -7.62 5.29 26.76
N ASN A 53 -6.46 4.66 26.95
CA ASN A 53 -6.03 4.16 28.24
C ASN A 53 -5.27 5.26 28.99
N ASP A 54 -5.79 5.72 30.12
CA ASP A 54 -5.21 6.82 30.93
C ASP A 54 -3.74 6.56 31.30
N ASN A 55 -3.32 5.31 31.43
CA ASN A 55 -1.94 4.98 31.75
C ASN A 55 -0.97 5.24 30.57
N LEU A 56 -1.49 5.34 29.35
CA LEU A 56 -0.73 5.62 28.13
C LEU A 56 -0.85 7.09 27.69
N ILE A 57 -1.82 7.81 28.23
CA ILE A 57 -2.00 9.26 27.98
C ILE A 57 -1.06 10.04 28.87
N GLY A 58 -0.40 11.05 28.31
CA GLY A 58 0.53 11.90 29.03
C GLY A 58 -0.14 12.73 30.14
N ILE A 59 0.59 13.00 31.22
CA ILE A 59 0.11 13.79 32.37
C ILE A 59 -0.41 15.16 31.91
N ASN A 60 0.25 15.79 30.93
CA ASN A 60 -0.12 17.11 30.43
C ASN A 60 -1.51 17.13 29.73
N ASN A 61 -1.98 15.95 29.31
CA ASN A 61 -3.26 15.76 28.64
C ASN A 61 -4.27 14.98 29.51
N GLY A 62 -4.04 14.98 30.82
CA GLY A 62 -4.98 14.41 31.81
C GLY A 62 -4.83 12.92 32.07
N GLY A 63 -3.80 12.27 31.54
CA GLY A 63 -3.46 10.88 31.77
C GLY A 63 -2.47 10.66 32.94
N LYS A 64 -1.88 9.47 32.96
CA LYS A 64 -0.92 9.02 33.99
C LYS A 64 0.45 8.64 33.38
N GLY A 65 0.59 8.73 32.07
CA GLY A 65 1.81 8.39 31.35
C GLY A 65 2.91 9.41 31.60
N LEU A 66 4.10 8.93 32.01
CA LEU A 66 5.30 9.75 32.26
C LEU A 66 6.24 9.80 31.04
N SER A 67 5.95 9.03 30.00
CA SER A 67 6.76 8.97 28.79
C SER A 67 6.48 10.16 27.87
N GLN A 68 7.52 10.64 27.20
CA GLN A 68 7.36 11.61 26.10
C GLN A 68 6.72 11.00 24.85
N THR A 69 6.77 9.66 24.73
CA THR A 69 6.12 8.88 23.66
C THR A 69 4.78 8.34 24.15
N SER A 70 3.87 9.24 24.51
CA SER A 70 2.52 8.91 24.97
C SER A 70 1.59 8.62 23.78
N ASP A 71 0.46 7.97 24.09
CA ASP A 71 -0.62 7.69 23.12
C ASP A 71 -1.67 8.80 23.07
N ASP A 72 -1.25 10.06 23.21
CA ASP A 72 -2.13 11.22 23.29
C ASP A 72 -2.98 11.40 22.04
N GLY A 73 -2.49 10.98 20.88
CA GLY A 73 -3.25 10.98 19.63
C GLY A 73 -4.55 10.18 19.71
N HIS A 74 -4.61 9.17 20.56
CA HIS A 74 -5.83 8.38 20.79
C HIS A 74 -6.97 9.18 21.44
N LEU A 75 -6.69 10.30 22.10
CA LEU A 75 -7.71 11.21 22.61
C LEU A 75 -8.61 11.78 21.51
N ASN A 76 -8.11 11.87 20.28
CA ASN A 76 -8.89 12.30 19.13
C ASN A 76 -9.95 11.26 18.71
N TYR A 77 -9.78 9.98 19.11
CA TYR A 77 -10.55 8.85 18.58
C TYR A 77 -11.10 7.97 19.72
N LYS A 78 -12.03 8.51 20.52
CA LYS A 78 -12.73 7.74 21.55
C LYS A 78 -13.56 6.61 20.96
N ALA A 79 -13.93 5.63 21.78
CA ALA A 79 -14.79 4.52 21.37
C ALA A 79 -16.01 4.98 20.56
N GLY A 80 -16.26 4.34 19.45
CA GLY A 80 -17.33 4.65 18.51
C GLY A 80 -17.06 5.83 17.55
N LYS A 81 -15.92 6.51 17.69
CA LYS A 81 -15.51 7.55 16.72
C LYS A 81 -14.77 6.94 15.53
N THR A 82 -15.03 7.48 14.36
CA THR A 82 -14.27 7.15 13.16
C THR A 82 -12.86 7.74 13.23
N PHE A 83 -11.89 7.02 12.69
CA PHE A 83 -10.53 7.53 12.51
C PHE A 83 -10.06 7.46 11.04
N SER A 84 -10.89 6.92 10.15
CA SER A 84 -10.72 6.98 8.70
C SER A 84 -12.08 6.85 8.02
N LYS A 85 -12.32 7.64 6.98
CA LYS A 85 -13.43 7.56 6.02
C LYS A 85 -12.84 7.85 4.65
N ILE A 86 -12.45 6.82 3.94
CA ILE A 86 -11.64 6.98 2.73
C ILE A 86 -12.40 6.58 1.46
N PHE A 87 -12.19 7.37 0.42
CA PHE A 87 -12.42 7.00 -0.97
C PHE A 87 -11.06 6.87 -1.66
N LYS A 88 -10.84 5.79 -2.39
CA LYS A 88 -9.61 5.56 -3.14
C LYS A 88 -9.87 4.84 -4.46
N GLY A 89 -8.98 5.06 -5.41
CA GLY A 89 -8.95 4.39 -6.70
C GLY A 89 -7.55 3.94 -7.07
N ILE A 90 -7.49 2.81 -7.76
CA ILE A 90 -6.27 2.26 -8.37
C ILE A 90 -6.61 1.94 -9.81
N HIS A 91 -5.74 2.33 -10.72
CA HIS A 91 -5.89 2.09 -12.14
C HIS A 91 -4.61 1.51 -12.71
N ASP A 92 -4.76 0.42 -13.45
CA ASP A 92 -3.70 -0.25 -14.18
C ASP A 92 -3.94 -0.06 -15.67
N LEU A 93 -2.93 0.36 -16.40
CA LEU A 93 -2.93 0.46 -17.85
C LEU A 93 -1.77 -0.35 -18.41
N GLU A 94 -2.07 -1.33 -19.23
CA GLU A 94 -1.10 -2.07 -20.01
C GLU A 94 -1.30 -1.80 -21.49
N LEU A 95 -0.21 -1.52 -22.19
CA LEU A 95 -0.16 -1.37 -23.64
C LEU A 95 0.86 -2.36 -24.19
N LYS A 96 0.46 -3.20 -25.12
CA LYS A 96 1.28 -4.27 -25.69
C LYS A 96 1.34 -4.20 -27.21
N TYR A 97 2.54 -4.31 -27.76
CA TYR A 97 2.80 -4.44 -29.19
C TYR A 97 3.75 -5.61 -29.43
N GLY A 98 3.24 -6.72 -29.93
CA GLY A 98 4.01 -7.97 -30.04
C GLY A 98 4.55 -8.41 -28.69
N ASP A 99 5.88 -8.55 -28.59
CA ASP A 99 6.58 -8.99 -27.39
C ASP A 99 7.01 -7.83 -26.47
N THR A 100 6.76 -6.59 -26.89
CA THR A 100 7.08 -5.37 -26.13
C THR A 100 5.83 -4.74 -25.56
N GLY A 101 5.92 -4.22 -24.33
CA GLY A 101 4.81 -3.49 -23.73
C GLY A 101 5.27 -2.44 -22.73
N ALA A 102 4.26 -1.69 -22.28
CA ALA A 102 4.38 -0.69 -21.23
C ALA A 102 3.29 -0.92 -20.20
N PHE A 103 3.65 -0.84 -18.93
CA PHE A 103 2.72 -0.97 -17.82
C PHE A 103 2.77 0.28 -16.93
N PHE A 104 1.59 0.77 -16.57
CA PHE A 104 1.42 1.91 -15.68
C PHE A 104 0.40 1.59 -14.61
N ARG A 105 0.70 1.93 -13.36
CA ARG A 105 -0.22 1.85 -12.22
C ARG A 105 -0.25 3.16 -11.48
N GLY A 106 -1.44 3.72 -11.33
CA GLY A 106 -1.68 4.93 -10.54
C GLY A 106 -2.66 4.67 -9.42
N LYS A 107 -2.47 5.35 -8.29
CA LYS A 107 -3.43 5.37 -7.18
C LYS A 107 -3.74 6.80 -6.77
N TYR A 108 -4.94 7.01 -6.21
CA TYR A 108 -5.32 8.23 -5.52
C TYR A 108 -6.22 7.89 -4.33
N TRP A 109 -6.26 8.78 -3.36
CA TRP A 109 -7.08 8.63 -2.16
C TRP A 109 -7.46 9.99 -1.59
N TYR A 110 -8.58 9.98 -0.87
CA TYR A 110 -9.03 11.09 -0.06
C TYR A 110 -9.70 10.56 1.20
N ASP A 111 -9.13 10.85 2.36
CA ASP A 111 -9.69 10.48 3.66
C ASP A 111 -10.40 11.69 4.26
N PHE A 112 -11.73 11.70 4.18
CA PHE A 112 -12.58 12.77 4.68
C PHE A 112 -12.44 12.98 6.19
N GLU A 113 -12.22 11.89 6.94
CA GLU A 113 -12.06 11.98 8.39
C GLU A 113 -10.75 12.67 8.77
N LEU A 114 -9.68 12.36 8.08
CA LEU A 114 -8.36 12.93 8.38
C LEU A 114 -8.19 14.33 7.79
N LYS A 115 -8.87 14.63 6.68
CA LYS A 115 -8.69 15.87 5.92
C LYS A 115 -9.61 16.99 6.38
N ASP A 116 -10.87 16.68 6.66
CA ASP A 116 -11.94 17.68 6.81
C ASP A 116 -12.41 17.84 8.25
N GLU A 117 -12.18 16.85 9.12
CA GLU A 117 -12.69 16.87 10.50
C GLU A 117 -11.66 17.48 11.47
N HIS A 118 -12.14 18.35 12.35
CA HIS A 118 -11.34 18.92 13.43
C HIS A 118 -11.01 17.89 14.52
N ARG A 119 -9.83 18.02 15.11
CA ARG A 119 -9.32 17.16 16.17
C ARG A 119 -9.32 17.85 17.53
N LEU A 120 -9.49 17.04 18.58
CA LEU A 120 -9.51 17.55 19.96
C LEU A 120 -8.17 18.20 20.35
N LEU A 121 -7.05 17.60 19.95
CA LEU A 121 -5.72 18.09 20.28
C LEU A 121 -5.18 19.01 19.18
N TYR A 122 -4.95 18.45 18.00
CA TYR A 122 -4.42 19.17 16.85
C TYR A 122 -5.06 18.62 15.57
N ASP A 123 -5.41 19.51 14.66
CA ASP A 123 -5.80 19.11 13.31
C ASP A 123 -4.62 18.48 12.59
N ILE A 124 -4.92 17.56 11.67
CA ILE A 124 -3.89 16.87 10.92
C ILE A 124 -3.37 17.82 9.85
N ASP A 125 -2.06 18.10 9.90
CA ASP A 125 -1.35 18.90 8.92
C ASP A 125 -0.56 17.98 7.97
N ASP A 126 -0.86 18.06 6.69
CA ASP A 126 -0.18 17.33 5.62
C ASP A 126 1.07 18.05 5.09
N HIS A 127 1.39 19.25 5.64
CA HIS A 127 2.56 20.01 5.22
C HIS A 127 3.86 19.24 5.52
N ASN A 128 4.76 19.20 4.56
CA ASN A 128 6.05 18.48 4.64
C ASN A 128 5.96 16.97 4.87
N ARG A 129 4.79 16.35 4.71
CA ARG A 129 4.65 14.89 4.72
C ARG A 129 5.01 14.31 3.35
N LYS A 130 5.55 13.08 3.35
CA LYS A 130 5.64 12.29 2.12
C LYS A 130 4.25 12.05 1.56
N GLU A 131 4.12 11.98 0.23
CA GLU A 131 2.83 11.85 -0.44
C GLU A 131 1.99 10.69 0.12
N GLY A 132 2.61 9.50 0.28
CA GLY A 132 1.92 8.32 0.84
C GLY A 132 1.40 8.51 2.27
N ALA A 133 1.96 9.41 3.08
CA ALA A 133 1.53 9.67 4.46
C ALA A 133 0.47 10.77 4.58
N LYS A 134 0.09 11.44 3.49
CA LYS A 134 -0.92 12.50 3.50
C LYS A 134 -2.34 11.93 3.62
N SER A 135 -3.24 12.76 4.10
CA SER A 135 -4.67 12.45 4.21
C SER A 135 -5.36 12.34 2.85
N SER A 136 -4.81 13.00 1.83
CA SER A 136 -5.24 12.88 0.43
C SER A 136 -4.04 13.01 -0.50
N GLY A 137 -4.10 12.34 -1.65
CA GLY A 137 -3.02 12.41 -2.63
C GLY A 137 -3.25 11.54 -3.86
N ALA A 138 -2.28 11.61 -4.77
CA ALA A 138 -2.20 10.78 -5.95
C ALA A 138 -0.74 10.39 -6.22
N GLN A 139 -0.51 9.14 -6.61
CA GLN A 139 0.82 8.62 -6.88
C GLN A 139 0.82 7.77 -8.14
N LEU A 140 1.85 7.94 -8.96
CA LEU A 140 2.23 6.96 -9.97
C LEU A 140 3.08 5.90 -9.28
N LEU A 141 2.55 4.68 -9.20
CA LEU A 141 3.24 3.52 -8.67
C LEU A 141 4.16 2.92 -9.73
N ASP A 142 3.70 1.91 -10.45
CA ASP A 142 4.48 1.29 -11.49
C ASP A 142 4.46 2.12 -12.78
N ALA A 143 5.60 2.21 -13.45
CA ALA A 143 5.76 2.81 -14.78
C ALA A 143 7.01 2.22 -15.44
N PHE A 144 6.85 1.15 -16.20
CA PHE A 144 7.97 0.47 -16.83
C PHE A 144 7.65 -0.03 -18.23
N LEU A 145 8.69 -0.16 -19.03
CA LEU A 145 8.66 -0.87 -20.29
C LEU A 145 9.16 -2.30 -20.08
N TYR A 146 8.61 -3.22 -20.84
CA TYR A 146 9.07 -4.60 -20.85
C TYR A 146 9.20 -5.14 -22.25
N HIS A 147 10.10 -6.09 -22.42
CA HIS A 147 10.26 -6.89 -23.63
C HIS A 147 10.42 -8.34 -23.23
N ASN A 148 9.58 -9.18 -23.79
CA ASN A 148 9.68 -10.62 -23.63
C ASN A 148 10.44 -11.17 -24.81
N ASP A 149 11.55 -11.83 -24.55
CA ASP A 149 12.41 -12.44 -25.53
C ASP A 149 12.80 -13.85 -25.07
N GLY A 150 13.60 -14.55 -25.83
CA GLY A 150 14.06 -15.86 -25.47
C GLY A 150 15.37 -16.20 -26.18
N ILE A 151 16.14 -17.11 -25.59
CA ILE A 151 17.30 -17.70 -26.19
C ILE A 151 16.93 -19.12 -26.69
N GLY A 152 16.66 -19.27 -27.98
CA GLY A 152 16.07 -20.48 -28.53
C GLY A 152 14.62 -20.65 -28.00
N ASP A 153 14.35 -21.82 -27.40
CA ASP A 153 13.02 -22.11 -26.81
C ASP A 153 12.91 -21.69 -25.34
N LEU A 154 13.97 -21.11 -24.76
CA LEU A 154 14.01 -20.71 -23.34
C LEU A 154 13.51 -19.27 -23.16
N PRO A 155 12.48 -19.04 -22.33
CA PRO A 155 11.87 -17.72 -22.18
C PRO A 155 12.80 -16.74 -21.46
N GLY A 156 12.75 -15.48 -21.89
CA GLY A 156 13.43 -14.36 -21.27
C GLY A 156 12.53 -13.15 -21.13
N SER A 157 12.85 -12.23 -20.24
CA SER A 157 12.15 -10.97 -20.06
C SER A 157 13.08 -9.90 -19.51
N VAL A 158 12.99 -8.71 -20.06
CA VAL A 158 13.69 -7.52 -19.58
C VAL A 158 12.65 -6.47 -19.22
N ARG A 159 12.80 -5.81 -18.06
CA ARG A 159 11.97 -4.68 -17.67
C ARG A 159 12.84 -3.50 -17.26
N VAL A 160 12.46 -2.29 -17.65
CA VAL A 160 13.15 -1.05 -17.30
C VAL A 160 12.14 0.01 -16.89
N GLY A 161 12.39 0.67 -15.76
CA GLY A 161 11.53 1.73 -15.21
C GLY A 161 11.16 1.49 -13.77
N LYS A 162 10.14 2.21 -13.34
CA LYS A 162 9.63 2.19 -11.96
C LYS A 162 8.80 0.94 -11.75
N GLN A 163 9.26 0.02 -10.91
CA GLN A 163 8.65 -1.30 -10.73
C GLN A 163 8.90 -1.89 -9.35
N VAL A 164 8.07 -2.87 -8.99
CA VAL A 164 8.25 -3.71 -7.81
C VAL A 164 8.85 -5.04 -8.25
N VAL A 165 9.88 -5.50 -7.54
CA VAL A 165 10.43 -6.86 -7.67
C VAL A 165 10.19 -7.59 -6.35
N SER A 166 9.51 -8.72 -6.42
CA SER A 166 9.17 -9.54 -5.25
C SER A 166 9.67 -10.97 -5.44
N TRP A 167 10.60 -11.39 -4.58
CA TRP A 167 11.18 -12.74 -4.57
C TRP A 167 10.70 -13.59 -3.38
N GLY A 168 9.56 -13.26 -2.82
CA GLY A 168 8.95 -14.01 -1.72
C GLY A 168 8.29 -13.11 -0.68
N GLU A 169 7.81 -13.71 0.39
CA GLU A 169 6.98 -13.03 1.39
C GLU A 169 7.72 -12.59 2.65
N SER A 170 8.99 -13.00 2.83
CA SER A 170 9.79 -12.70 4.04
C SER A 170 9.06 -13.04 5.36
N THR A 171 8.34 -14.15 5.38
CA THR A 171 7.43 -14.53 6.48
C THR A 171 8.16 -14.74 7.81
N PHE A 172 9.36 -15.30 7.79
CA PHE A 172 10.10 -15.68 9.01
C PHE A 172 11.27 -14.74 9.33
N ILE A 173 11.83 -14.08 8.32
CA ILE A 173 12.97 -13.18 8.48
C ILE A 173 12.59 -11.83 7.93
N GLN A 174 12.41 -10.86 8.81
CA GLN A 174 12.11 -9.49 8.44
C GLN A 174 13.25 -8.89 7.61
N ASN A 175 12.92 -8.11 6.57
CA ASN A 175 13.88 -7.51 5.64
C ASN A 175 14.80 -8.53 4.95
N SER A 176 14.28 -9.71 4.62
CA SER A 176 14.97 -10.77 3.89
C SER A 176 15.03 -10.47 2.38
N ILE A 177 14.88 -11.49 1.55
CA ILE A 177 14.96 -11.41 0.08
C ILE A 177 13.92 -10.49 -0.58
N ASN A 178 12.93 -10.02 0.17
CA ASN A 178 11.88 -9.10 -0.32
C ASN A 178 12.06 -7.65 0.13
N SER A 179 13.22 -7.27 0.66
CA SER A 179 13.53 -5.88 1.07
C SER A 179 14.01 -4.99 -0.09
N ILE A 180 13.74 -5.36 -1.33
CA ILE A 180 14.16 -4.63 -2.52
C ILE A 180 13.40 -3.30 -2.64
N ASN A 181 12.09 -3.34 -2.41
CA ASN A 181 11.23 -2.17 -2.48
C ASN A 181 10.89 -1.64 -1.08
N PRO A 182 10.91 -0.31 -0.87
CA PRO A 182 10.42 0.27 0.38
C PRO A 182 8.91 0.10 0.51
N MET A 183 8.40 0.31 1.72
CA MET A 183 6.99 0.08 2.05
C MET A 183 6.29 1.40 2.39
N ASP A 184 5.05 1.54 1.94
CA ASP A 184 4.11 2.57 2.38
C ASP A 184 3.23 1.98 3.49
N VAL A 185 3.68 2.15 4.74
CA VAL A 185 2.96 1.64 5.93
C VAL A 185 1.64 2.39 6.11
N ALA A 186 1.57 3.67 5.71
CA ALA A 186 0.34 4.44 5.76
C ALA A 186 -0.72 3.84 4.84
N ALA A 187 -0.34 3.39 3.63
CA ALA A 187 -1.24 2.71 2.70
C ALA A 187 -1.81 1.41 3.30
N PHE A 188 -0.96 0.59 3.94
CA PHE A 188 -1.41 -0.67 4.58
C PHE A 188 -2.39 -0.46 5.74
N ARG A 189 -2.35 0.70 6.41
CA ARG A 189 -3.28 1.04 7.50
C ARG A 189 -4.64 1.54 7.02
N ARG A 190 -4.78 1.85 5.73
CA ARG A 190 -6.04 2.33 5.16
C ARG A 190 -7.06 1.19 5.03
N PRO A 191 -8.37 1.46 5.26
CA PRO A 191 -9.40 0.46 5.03
C PRO A 191 -9.35 -0.12 3.62
N GLY A 192 -9.44 -1.45 3.50
CA GLY A 192 -9.40 -2.15 2.22
C GLY A 192 -8.05 -2.04 1.49
N ALA A 193 -6.93 -1.97 2.22
CA ALA A 193 -5.60 -1.92 1.62
C ALA A 193 -5.26 -3.20 0.86
N GLU A 194 -4.65 -3.04 -0.31
CA GLU A 194 -4.10 -4.13 -1.11
C GLU A 194 -2.57 -4.10 -1.07
N ILE A 195 -1.92 -5.26 -1.24
CA ILE A 195 -0.44 -5.35 -1.20
C ILE A 195 0.20 -4.45 -2.26
N LYS A 196 -0.40 -4.37 -3.45
CA LYS A 196 0.07 -3.51 -4.54
C LYS A 196 0.08 -2.00 -4.20
N GLU A 197 -0.66 -1.57 -3.18
CA GLU A 197 -0.67 -0.18 -2.72
C GLU A 197 0.46 0.14 -1.75
N GLY A 198 0.97 -0.87 -1.06
CA GLY A 198 1.91 -0.72 0.02
C GLY A 198 3.36 -0.97 -0.34
N LEU A 199 3.65 -1.50 -1.52
CA LEU A 199 5.03 -1.60 -2.01
C LEU A 199 5.33 -0.38 -2.89
N ILE A 200 6.41 0.33 -2.59
CA ILE A 200 6.82 1.52 -3.33
C ILE A 200 7.72 1.09 -4.49
N PRO A 201 7.28 1.23 -5.76
CA PRO A 201 8.11 0.92 -6.90
C PRO A 201 9.29 1.89 -6.98
N VAL A 202 10.45 1.39 -7.40
CA VAL A 202 11.66 2.21 -7.66
C VAL A 202 12.18 1.92 -9.06
N ASN A 203 12.92 2.88 -9.62
CA ASN A 203 13.50 2.71 -10.95
C ASN A 203 14.60 1.64 -10.92
N MET A 204 14.45 0.64 -11.77
CA MET A 204 15.43 -0.44 -11.92
C MET A 204 15.40 -1.07 -13.30
N LEU A 205 16.50 -1.72 -13.65
CA LEU A 205 16.60 -2.70 -14.73
C LEU A 205 16.41 -4.08 -14.11
N TYR A 206 15.49 -4.87 -14.62
CA TYR A 206 15.24 -6.26 -14.23
C TYR A 206 15.41 -7.18 -15.43
N LEU A 207 16.00 -8.33 -15.19
CA LEU A 207 16.20 -9.40 -16.16
C LEU A 207 15.75 -10.73 -15.57
N SER A 208 15.02 -11.50 -16.35
CA SER A 208 14.71 -12.90 -16.08
C SER A 208 15.06 -13.72 -17.34
N GLN A 209 15.81 -14.80 -17.19
CA GLN A 209 16.22 -15.66 -18.33
C GLN A 209 16.19 -17.13 -17.93
N GLY A 210 15.45 -17.92 -18.68
CA GLY A 210 15.56 -19.38 -18.65
C GLY A 210 16.94 -19.83 -19.14
N ILE A 211 17.61 -20.66 -18.37
CA ILE A 211 18.92 -21.26 -18.71
C ILE A 211 18.74 -22.71 -19.12
N SER A 212 17.71 -23.36 -18.63
CA SER A 212 17.28 -24.69 -19.00
C SER A 212 15.78 -24.87 -18.68
N ASP A 213 15.20 -25.99 -19.06
CA ASP A 213 13.79 -26.31 -18.74
C ASP A 213 13.46 -26.29 -17.24
N ALA A 214 14.49 -26.43 -16.38
CA ALA A 214 14.34 -26.50 -14.93
C ALA A 214 15.00 -25.33 -14.18
N LEU A 215 15.65 -24.40 -14.88
CA LEU A 215 16.43 -23.33 -14.25
C LEU A 215 16.15 -21.98 -14.91
N THR A 216 15.66 -21.03 -14.13
CA THR A 216 15.56 -19.61 -14.50
C THR A 216 16.46 -18.78 -13.58
N VAL A 217 17.15 -17.81 -14.13
CA VAL A 217 17.97 -16.84 -13.39
C VAL A 217 17.32 -15.47 -13.49
N GLU A 218 17.21 -14.82 -12.35
CA GLU A 218 16.67 -13.46 -12.25
C GLU A 218 17.70 -12.53 -11.61
N GLY A 219 17.72 -11.29 -12.07
CA GLY A 219 18.56 -10.24 -11.52
C GLY A 219 17.98 -8.87 -11.72
N PHE A 220 18.41 -7.92 -10.89
CA PHE A 220 18.04 -6.53 -11.05
C PHE A 220 19.22 -5.61 -10.75
N TYR A 221 19.17 -4.42 -11.33
CA TYR A 221 20.07 -3.32 -11.00
C TYR A 221 19.21 -2.09 -10.64
N GLN A 222 19.27 -1.67 -9.37
CA GLN A 222 18.50 -0.57 -8.85
C GLN A 222 19.16 0.76 -9.23
N LEU A 223 18.38 1.64 -9.87
CA LEU A 223 18.82 2.95 -10.35
C LEU A 223 18.41 4.08 -9.38
N GLU A 224 17.43 3.82 -8.53
CA GLU A 224 16.85 4.79 -7.59
C GLU A 224 16.67 4.14 -6.23
N TRP A 225 16.93 4.89 -5.18
CA TRP A 225 16.61 4.51 -3.82
C TRP A 225 15.49 5.40 -3.27
N ASP A 226 14.52 4.81 -2.58
CA ASP A 226 13.52 5.54 -1.81
C ASP A 226 13.38 4.92 -0.42
N GLN A 227 12.78 5.66 0.51
CA GLN A 227 12.61 5.24 1.89
C GLN A 227 11.17 4.78 2.16
N THR A 228 11.02 3.92 3.16
CA THR A 228 9.73 3.54 3.72
C THR A 228 8.97 4.79 4.21
N VAL A 229 7.67 4.83 3.95
CA VAL A 229 6.72 5.86 4.42
C VAL A 229 5.98 5.32 5.64
N ILE A 230 6.00 6.07 6.75
CA ILE A 230 5.37 5.71 8.03
C ILE A 230 4.33 6.73 8.42
#